data_1a990875a8c745314e48f30cc9a6d18a
#
_entry.id   1a990875a8c745314e48f30cc9a6d18a
#
_cell.length_a   1.000
_cell.length_b   1.000
_cell.length_c   1.000
_cell.angle_alpha   90.00
_cell.angle_beta   90.00
_cell.angle_gamma   90.00
#
_symmetry.space_group_name_H-M   'P 1'
#
loop_
_entity.id
_entity.type
_entity.pdbx_description
1 polymer ?
#
loop_
_entity_poly.entity_id
_entity_poly.type
_entity_poly.pdbx_seq_one_letter_code
_entity_poly.pdbx_strand_id
1 'polypeptide(L)'
;MIDTLEKAQAEGRAPWTNVTFDTKEFVVYEDIYPVTPGHTLVVPKENTVENIQKCFKFAQEMGNMNIEAETNPITGYNIGINMGASAGQTVMYPHVHLIFRRDGDMEDPRGGVRGVIPEKQKYSKKDELQTDLFEDNVGC
;
A
#
# COMPACT_ATOMS: atom_id res chain seq x y z
N MET A 1 13.99 -17.16 14.86
CA MET A 1 13.23 -16.36 15.85
C MET A 1 12.42 -15.28 15.12
N ILE A 2 11.17 -15.12 15.51
CA ILE A 2 10.28 -14.12 14.88
C ILE A 2 10.66 -12.72 15.37
N ASP A 3 10.88 -11.81 14.43
CA ASP A 3 11.07 -10.39 14.75
C ASP A 3 9.69 -9.76 15.08
N THR A 4 9.71 -8.73 15.93
CA THR A 4 8.48 -8.08 16.39
C THR A 4 8.58 -6.57 16.24
N LEU A 5 7.41 -5.92 16.12
CA LEU A 5 7.33 -4.47 16.07
C LEU A 5 7.90 -3.84 17.35
N GLU A 6 7.57 -4.43 18.50
CA GLU A 6 8.06 -3.95 19.80
C GLU A 6 9.59 -3.92 19.83
N LYS A 7 10.23 -5.01 19.38
CA LYS A 7 11.68 -5.09 19.32
C LYS A 7 12.25 -4.07 18.32
N ALA A 8 11.62 -3.96 17.15
CA ALA A 8 12.04 -3.00 16.13
C ALA A 8 11.96 -1.57 16.64
N GLN A 9 10.91 -1.24 17.39
CA GLN A 9 10.76 0.09 17.98
C GLN A 9 11.83 0.34 19.04
N ALA A 10 12.08 -0.64 19.90
CA ALA A 10 13.11 -0.52 20.94
C ALA A 10 14.50 -0.32 20.34
N GLU A 11 14.76 -0.88 19.19
CA GLU A 11 16.05 -0.78 18.48
C GLU A 11 16.11 0.40 17.50
N GLY A 12 15.08 1.20 17.39
CA GLY A 12 15.03 2.34 16.47
C GLY A 12 14.82 1.98 15.01
N ARG A 13 14.38 0.74 14.71
CA ARG A 13 14.16 0.27 13.33
C ARG A 13 12.75 0.52 12.80
N ALA A 14 11.84 0.94 13.67
CA ALA A 14 10.45 1.22 13.32
C ALA A 14 10.07 2.60 13.86
N PRO A 15 10.17 3.65 13.02
CA PRO A 15 10.06 5.03 13.49
C PRO A 15 8.64 5.56 13.63
N TRP A 16 7.64 4.76 13.31
CA TRP A 16 6.25 5.24 13.26
C TRP A 16 5.72 5.53 14.66
N THR A 17 5.01 6.63 14.81
CA THR A 17 4.48 7.07 16.11
C THR A 17 3.02 7.52 16.06
N ASN A 18 2.50 7.83 14.88
CA ASN A 18 1.17 8.39 14.72
C ASN A 18 0.11 7.29 14.61
N VAL A 19 -0.18 6.65 15.74
CA VAL A 19 -1.11 5.51 15.81
C VAL A 19 -2.55 5.99 15.60
N THR A 20 -3.26 5.36 14.67
CA THR A 20 -4.69 5.59 14.46
C THR A 20 -5.52 4.42 14.98
N PHE A 21 -4.97 3.22 15.00
CA PHE A 21 -5.69 2.03 15.42
C PHE A 21 -4.70 0.96 15.88
N ASP A 22 -5.02 0.28 16.97
CA ASP A 22 -4.15 -0.77 17.54
C ASP A 22 -4.96 -2.04 17.72
N THR A 23 -4.52 -3.13 17.12
CA THR A 23 -5.17 -4.43 17.23
C THR A 23 -4.22 -5.44 17.86
N LYS A 24 -4.72 -6.65 18.08
CA LYS A 24 -3.89 -7.73 18.61
C LYS A 24 -2.75 -8.12 17.66
N GLU A 25 -3.00 -8.08 16.35
CA GLU A 25 -2.03 -8.58 15.36
C GLU A 25 -1.26 -7.48 14.62
N PHE A 26 -1.77 -6.25 14.59
CA PHE A 26 -1.11 -5.16 13.87
C PHE A 26 -1.46 -3.80 14.46
N VAL A 27 -0.65 -2.81 14.11
CA VAL A 27 -0.88 -1.41 14.45
C VAL A 27 -1.05 -0.61 13.17
N VAL A 28 -2.00 0.30 13.15
CA VAL A 28 -2.26 1.18 12.02
C VAL A 28 -1.72 2.57 12.34
N TYR A 29 -0.90 3.08 11.44
CA TYR A 29 -0.29 4.40 11.57
C TYR A 29 -0.71 5.30 10.41
N GLU A 30 -0.75 6.59 10.67
CA GLU A 30 -0.82 7.57 9.59
C GLU A 30 0.61 7.90 9.16
N ASP A 31 0.85 7.87 7.84
CA ASP A 31 2.16 8.20 7.31
C ASP A 31 2.40 9.71 7.44
N ILE A 32 3.51 10.10 8.06
CA ILE A 32 3.84 11.52 8.26
C ILE A 32 4.38 12.19 6.99
N TYR A 33 4.70 11.40 5.96
CA TYR A 33 5.10 11.89 4.64
C TYR A 33 4.13 11.33 3.60
N PRO A 34 2.83 11.68 3.68
CA PRO A 34 1.81 11.00 2.88
C PRO A 34 2.02 11.24 1.38
N VAL A 35 1.85 10.18 0.60
CA VAL A 35 1.84 10.28 -0.86
C VAL A 35 0.56 11.02 -1.30
N THR A 36 -0.55 10.70 -0.64
CA THR A 36 -1.82 11.40 -0.77
C THR A 36 -2.41 11.56 0.63
N PRO A 37 -3.35 12.50 0.81
CA PRO A 37 -4.00 12.66 2.12
C PRO A 37 -4.63 11.37 2.60
N GLY A 38 -4.35 10.99 3.85
CA GLY A 38 -4.86 9.77 4.45
C GLY A 38 -3.99 8.54 4.25
N HIS A 39 -2.81 8.68 3.65
CA HIS A 39 -1.87 7.57 3.44
C HIS A 39 -1.65 6.83 4.77
N THR A 40 -1.96 5.55 4.77
CA THR A 40 -1.99 4.71 5.96
C THR A 40 -0.96 3.60 5.86
N LEU A 41 -0.36 3.27 7.00
CA LEU A 41 0.56 2.13 7.13
C LEU A 41 -0.06 1.12 8.07
N VAL A 42 -0.08 -0.15 7.67
CA VAL A 42 -0.54 -1.25 8.51
C VAL A 42 0.67 -2.13 8.80
N VAL A 43 1.03 -2.25 10.07
CA VAL A 43 2.31 -2.82 10.50
C VAL A 43 2.06 -4.03 11.39
N PRO A 44 2.56 -5.22 11.01
CA PRO A 44 2.32 -6.43 11.80
C PRO A 44 3.10 -6.37 13.12
N LYS A 45 2.48 -6.83 14.21
CA LYS A 45 3.17 -6.91 15.51
C LYS A 45 4.23 -7.99 15.52
N GLU A 46 3.99 -9.07 14.76
CA GLU A 46 4.99 -10.10 14.53
C GLU A 46 5.27 -10.17 13.02
N ASN A 47 6.56 -10.22 12.67
CA ASN A 47 6.96 -10.29 11.26
C ASN A 47 6.79 -11.72 10.73
N THR A 48 5.56 -12.06 10.37
CA THR A 48 5.21 -13.35 9.78
C THR A 48 4.36 -13.12 8.55
N VAL A 49 4.41 -14.06 7.62
CA VAL A 49 3.57 -14.01 6.42
C VAL A 49 2.09 -13.93 6.83
N GLU A 50 1.68 -14.72 7.81
CA GLU A 50 0.30 -14.73 8.28
C GLU A 50 -0.15 -13.34 8.75
N ASN A 51 0.64 -12.68 9.59
CA ASN A 51 0.28 -11.36 10.10
C ASN A 51 0.33 -10.28 9.02
N ILE A 52 1.29 -10.38 8.09
CA ILE A 52 1.36 -9.47 6.94
C ILE A 52 0.10 -9.61 6.08
N GLN A 53 -0.40 -10.84 5.88
CA GLN A 53 -1.64 -11.03 5.13
C GLN A 53 -2.85 -10.43 5.85
N LYS A 54 -2.86 -10.44 7.16
CA LYS A 54 -3.90 -9.75 7.94
C LYS A 54 -3.82 -8.23 7.73
N CYS A 55 -2.62 -7.69 7.61
CA CYS A 55 -2.43 -6.27 7.28
C CYS A 55 -3.01 -5.92 5.91
N PHE A 56 -2.76 -6.76 4.90
CA PHE A 56 -3.34 -6.57 3.56
C PHE A 56 -4.86 -6.62 3.59
N LYS A 57 -5.41 -7.58 4.30
CA LYS A 57 -6.86 -7.72 4.42
C LYS A 57 -7.49 -6.47 5.04
N PHE A 58 -6.91 -6.00 6.14
CA PHE A 58 -7.40 -4.78 6.79
C PHE A 58 -7.31 -3.57 5.86
N ALA A 59 -6.19 -3.42 5.17
CA ALA A 59 -5.99 -2.32 4.23
C ALA A 59 -7.06 -2.35 3.12
N GLN A 60 -7.37 -3.53 2.59
CA GLN A 60 -8.39 -3.67 1.56
C GLN A 60 -9.79 -3.33 2.09
N GLU A 61 -10.12 -3.81 3.28
CA GLU A 61 -11.40 -3.50 3.90
C GLU A 61 -11.55 -2.00 4.16
N MET A 62 -10.50 -1.38 4.66
CA MET A 62 -10.47 0.07 4.91
C MET A 62 -10.59 0.87 3.60
N GLY A 63 -9.88 0.44 2.56
CA GLY A 63 -9.95 1.06 1.25
C GLY A 63 -11.37 1.01 0.68
N ASN A 64 -12.01 -0.16 0.74
CA ASN A 64 -13.37 -0.33 0.25
C ASN A 64 -14.36 0.54 1.00
N MET A 65 -14.24 0.61 2.33
CA MET A 65 -15.11 1.47 3.14
C MET A 65 -15.03 2.93 2.74
N ASN A 66 -13.83 3.43 2.48
CA ASN A 66 -13.62 4.82 2.12
C ASN A 66 -14.17 5.16 0.73
N ILE A 67 -14.03 4.23 -0.21
CA ILE A 67 -14.60 4.42 -1.56
C ILE A 67 -16.13 4.50 -1.50
N GLU A 68 -16.75 3.71 -0.64
CA GLU A 68 -18.21 3.68 -0.50
C GLU A 68 -18.78 4.91 0.22
N ALA A 69 -17.95 5.69 0.88
CA ALA A 69 -18.40 6.87 1.62
C ALA A 69 -18.79 8.00 0.63
N GLU A 70 -20.06 8.39 0.63
CA GLU A 70 -20.61 9.37 -0.33
C GLU A 70 -19.95 10.75 -0.27
N THR A 71 -19.52 11.17 0.93
CA THR A 71 -18.91 12.48 1.11
C THR A 71 -17.41 12.49 0.89
N ASN A 72 -16.82 11.33 0.63
CA ASN A 72 -15.37 11.18 0.49
C ASN A 72 -14.99 11.25 -0.99
N PRO A 73 -14.05 12.15 -1.37
CA PRO A 73 -13.63 12.26 -2.77
C PRO A 73 -12.70 11.12 -3.22
N ILE A 74 -12.45 10.13 -2.39
CA ILE A 74 -11.60 8.99 -2.73
C ILE A 74 -12.32 8.11 -3.75
N THR A 75 -11.65 7.84 -4.87
CA THR A 75 -12.21 7.07 -5.99
C THR A 75 -11.49 5.76 -6.23
N GLY A 76 -10.37 5.52 -5.56
CA GLY A 76 -9.61 4.29 -5.68
C GLY A 76 -8.59 4.18 -4.58
N TYR A 77 -7.80 3.10 -4.59
CA TYR A 77 -6.67 2.97 -3.68
C TYR A 77 -5.64 2.01 -4.24
N ASN A 78 -4.41 2.17 -3.78
CA ASN A 78 -3.34 1.20 -4.01
C ASN A 78 -2.91 0.63 -2.68
N ILE A 79 -2.60 -0.66 -2.67
CA ILE A 79 -2.05 -1.36 -1.51
C ILE A 79 -0.75 -2.00 -1.95
N GLY A 80 0.28 -1.90 -1.13
CA GLY A 80 1.55 -2.53 -1.47
C GLY A 80 2.48 -2.62 -0.29
N ILE A 81 3.50 -3.46 -0.46
CA ILE A 81 4.59 -3.64 0.48
C ILE A 81 5.90 -3.67 -0.30
N ASN A 82 6.92 -3.05 0.27
CA ASN A 82 8.27 -3.12 -0.29
C ASN A 82 9.07 -4.11 0.55
N MET A 83 9.55 -5.17 -0.06
CA MET A 83 10.37 -6.18 0.62
C MET A 83 11.74 -6.23 -0.01
N GLY A 84 12.72 -5.71 0.72
CA GLY A 84 14.10 -5.64 0.27
C GLY A 84 14.49 -4.28 -0.32
N ALA A 85 15.77 -3.95 -0.25
CA ALA A 85 16.29 -2.66 -0.71
C ALA A 85 16.04 -2.44 -2.20
N SER A 86 16.16 -3.48 -3.02
CA SER A 86 15.91 -3.36 -4.47
C SER A 86 14.46 -3.09 -4.82
N ALA A 87 13.55 -3.37 -3.89
CA ALA A 87 12.12 -3.06 -4.04
C ALA A 87 11.77 -1.68 -3.44
N GLY A 88 12.76 -0.95 -2.94
CA GLY A 88 12.56 0.38 -2.39
C GLY A 88 12.30 0.43 -0.90
N GLN A 89 12.48 -0.66 -0.18
CA GLN A 89 12.31 -0.66 1.27
C GLN A 89 13.42 0.15 1.93
N THR A 90 13.06 1.16 2.71
CA THR A 90 14.00 2.02 3.44
C THR A 90 13.91 1.82 4.95
N VAL A 91 12.71 1.57 5.47
CA VAL A 91 12.50 1.14 6.85
C VAL A 91 12.34 -0.37 6.80
N MET A 92 13.29 -1.08 7.41
CA MET A 92 13.44 -2.53 7.15
C MET A 92 12.44 -3.41 7.91
N TYR A 93 11.70 -2.87 8.87
CA TYR A 93 10.60 -3.62 9.45
C TYR A 93 9.39 -3.59 8.46
N PRO A 94 8.71 -4.71 8.21
CA PRO A 94 7.67 -4.76 7.17
C PRO A 94 6.48 -3.86 7.49
N HIS A 95 5.96 -3.21 6.48
CA HIS A 95 4.78 -2.36 6.61
C HIS A 95 4.02 -2.31 5.28
N VAL A 96 2.71 -2.41 5.37
CA VAL A 96 1.82 -2.39 4.22
C VAL A 96 1.29 -0.98 4.04
N HIS A 97 1.42 -0.44 2.82
CA HIS A 97 0.90 0.87 2.45
C HIS A 97 -0.53 0.75 1.95
N LEU A 98 -1.39 1.65 2.42
CA LEU A 98 -2.69 1.92 1.82
C LEU A 98 -2.68 3.38 1.36
N ILE A 99 -2.75 3.59 0.06
CA ILE A 99 -2.68 4.92 -0.54
C ILE A 99 -4.02 5.21 -1.21
N PHE A 100 -4.75 6.17 -0.68
CA PHE A 100 -6.04 6.56 -1.23
C PHE A 100 -5.83 7.41 -2.48
N ARG A 101 -6.59 7.09 -3.53
CA ARG A 101 -6.45 7.77 -4.81
C ARG A 101 -7.69 8.63 -5.08
N ARG A 102 -7.45 9.74 -5.75
CA ARG A 102 -8.49 10.70 -6.11
C ARG A 102 -8.32 11.09 -7.56
N ASP A 103 -9.42 11.43 -8.21
CA ASP A 103 -9.36 11.90 -9.59
C ASP A 103 -8.46 13.13 -9.66
N GLY A 104 -7.50 13.11 -10.58
CA GLY A 104 -6.60 14.22 -10.80
C GLY A 104 -5.37 14.27 -9.88
N ASP A 105 -5.20 13.31 -8.97
CA ASP A 105 -4.01 13.27 -8.12
C ASP A 105 -2.72 12.94 -8.90
N MET A 106 -2.89 12.37 -10.07
CA MET A 106 -1.82 12.11 -11.02
C MET A 106 -2.39 12.27 -12.42
N GLU A 107 -1.61 12.87 -13.33
CA GLU A 107 -2.07 13.16 -14.69
C GLU A 107 -2.52 11.89 -15.43
N ASP A 108 -1.71 10.84 -15.41
CA ASP A 108 -2.06 9.57 -16.04
C ASP A 108 -1.69 8.41 -15.12
N PRO A 109 -2.66 7.90 -14.33
CA PRO A 109 -2.39 6.85 -13.36
C PRO A 109 -2.39 5.44 -13.92
N ARG A 110 -2.62 5.27 -15.23
CA ARG A 110 -2.72 3.93 -15.82
C ARG A 110 -1.49 3.09 -15.50
N GLY A 111 -1.74 1.83 -15.21
CA GLY A 111 -0.70 0.87 -14.81
C GLY A 111 -0.48 0.81 -13.31
N GLY A 112 -0.75 1.89 -12.57
CA GLY A 112 -0.70 1.90 -11.09
C GLY A 112 0.55 1.28 -10.51
N VAL A 113 0.39 0.09 -9.91
CA VAL A 113 1.46 -0.66 -9.25
C VAL A 113 2.67 -0.90 -10.17
N ARG A 114 2.46 -0.97 -11.48
CA ARG A 114 3.55 -1.12 -12.44
C ARG A 114 4.54 0.03 -12.40
N GLY A 115 4.15 1.16 -11.83
CA GLY A 115 4.98 2.33 -11.68
C GLY A 115 6.18 2.17 -10.72
N VAL A 116 6.32 0.98 -10.11
CA VAL A 116 7.55 0.64 -9.37
C VAL A 116 8.78 0.75 -10.27
N ILE A 117 8.61 0.56 -11.58
CA ILE A 117 9.58 0.91 -12.61
C ILE A 117 8.89 1.95 -13.48
N PRO A 118 9.21 3.25 -13.32
CA PRO A 118 8.44 4.31 -13.98
C PRO A 118 8.32 4.17 -15.50
N GLU A 119 9.39 3.73 -16.18
CA GLU A 119 9.36 3.56 -17.64
C GLU A 119 8.44 2.42 -18.09
N LYS A 120 8.07 1.54 -17.16
CA LYS A 120 7.23 0.37 -17.44
C LYS A 120 5.83 0.51 -16.88
N GLN A 121 5.49 1.64 -16.33
CA GLN A 121 4.16 1.86 -15.75
C GLN A 121 3.07 1.71 -16.80
N LYS A 122 3.26 2.30 -17.97
CA LYS A 122 2.31 2.23 -19.06
C LYS A 122 2.72 1.15 -20.05
N TYR A 123 1.73 0.53 -20.70
CA TYR A 123 1.99 -0.48 -21.71
C TYR A 123 2.65 0.14 -22.95
N SER A 124 3.54 -0.62 -23.59
CA SER A 124 3.99 -0.30 -24.94
C SER A 124 2.84 -0.54 -25.93
N LYS A 125 2.99 -0.10 -27.19
CA LYS A 125 1.98 -0.37 -28.21
C LYS A 125 1.68 -1.86 -28.36
N LYS A 126 2.72 -2.71 -28.23
CA LYS A 126 2.55 -4.16 -28.28
C LYS A 126 1.71 -4.66 -27.14
N ASP A 127 1.96 -4.13 -25.94
CA ASP A 127 1.21 -4.52 -24.72
C ASP A 127 -0.21 -4.00 -24.79
N GLU A 128 -0.41 -2.79 -25.32
CA GLU A 128 -1.74 -2.21 -25.54
C GLU A 128 -2.57 -3.08 -26.48
N LEU A 129 -1.94 -3.58 -27.55
CA LEU A 129 -2.63 -4.45 -28.49
C LEU A 129 -3.04 -5.77 -27.83
N GLN A 130 -2.18 -6.31 -26.99
CA GLN A 130 -2.48 -7.51 -26.21
C GLN A 130 -3.59 -7.25 -25.21
N THR A 131 -3.61 -6.07 -24.62
CA THR A 131 -4.66 -5.65 -23.70
C THR A 131 -6.01 -5.56 -24.42
N ASP A 132 -6.03 -5.05 -25.65
CA ASP A 132 -7.25 -4.96 -26.46
C ASP A 132 -7.86 -6.34 -26.75
N LEU A 133 -7.01 -7.35 -26.92
CA LEU A 133 -7.48 -8.73 -27.12
C LEU A 133 -8.18 -9.30 -25.88
N PHE A 134 -7.88 -8.76 -24.71
CA PHE A 134 -8.42 -9.20 -23.43
C PHE A 134 -9.14 -8.05 -22.72
N GLU A 135 -9.76 -7.16 -23.44
CA GLU A 135 -10.32 -5.92 -22.89
C GLU A 135 -11.28 -6.13 -21.72
N ASP A 136 -12.04 -7.22 -21.74
CA ASP A 136 -12.98 -7.52 -20.66
C ASP A 136 -12.29 -7.98 -19.39
N ASN A 137 -11.00 -8.25 -19.46
CA ASN A 137 -10.20 -8.76 -18.34
C ASN A 137 -9.14 -7.77 -17.90
N VAL A 138 -9.16 -6.57 -18.45
CA VAL A 138 -8.16 -5.54 -18.14
C VAL A 138 -8.41 -5.03 -16.74
N GLY A 139 -7.58 -5.45 -15.81
CA GLY A 139 -7.70 -5.06 -14.42
C GLY A 139 -6.56 -4.20 -13.92
N CYS A 140 -5.68 -3.76 -14.76
CA CYS A 140 -4.53 -2.99 -14.28
C CYS A 140 -4.70 -1.48 -14.48
#